data_e2777e75e7c06ff7ad324455eb8b20af
#
_entry.id   e2777e75e7c06ff7ad324455eb8b20af
#
_cell.length_a   1.000
_cell.length_b   1.000
_cell.length_c   1.000
_cell.angle_alpha   90.00
_cell.angle_beta   90.00
_cell.angle_gamma   90.00
#
_symmetry.space_group_name_H-M   'P 1'
#
loop_
_entity.id
_entity.type
_entity.pdbx_description
1 polymer ?
#
loop_
_entity_poly.entity_id
_entity_poly.type
_entity_poly.pdbx_seq_one_letter_code
_entity_poly.pdbx_strand_id
1 'polypeptide(L)'
;AASRPVKDSAEVAQVGTISANGESEIGRQIAEAMQKVGNEGVITVEENKGLETETTVVEGMQFDRGYLSPYFVTNADKMIAELEDAYILLHEKKLSSLQPMVPLLEAVIQSQRPLIIVAEDVEGEALATLVVNKLRGGLKIAAVKAPGFGDRRKAMLQDIAILTGGQVISDDLGMKLENVTLDMLGRAKKVIIKKDDTTVIDGAGNKAEIEARVGQIRAQIEETTSDYDREKLQERV
;
A
#
# COMPACT_ATOMS: atom_id res chain seq x y z
N ALA A 1 1.08 -5.81 34.24
CA ALA A 1 0.05 -6.60 33.56
C ALA A 1 0.73 -7.86 33.02
N ALA A 2 0.10 -9.05 33.25
CA ALA A 2 0.65 -10.33 32.83
C ALA A 2 0.30 -10.62 31.36
N SER A 3 0.81 -9.79 30.44
CA SER A 3 0.73 -10.07 29.01
C SER A 3 1.80 -11.08 28.64
N ARG A 4 1.43 -12.08 27.87
CA ARG A 4 2.32 -13.12 27.36
C ARG A 4 2.19 -13.17 25.83
N PRO A 5 3.29 -13.21 25.08
CA PRO A 5 3.24 -13.37 23.62
C PRO A 5 2.61 -14.71 23.24
N VAL A 6 1.78 -14.70 22.20
CA VAL A 6 1.23 -15.90 21.57
C VAL A 6 2.36 -16.63 20.85
N LYS A 7 2.48 -17.95 21.04
CA LYS A 7 3.65 -18.71 20.58
C LYS A 7 3.37 -19.62 19.38
N ASP A 8 2.15 -20.09 19.24
CA ASP A 8 1.80 -21.05 18.20
C ASP A 8 0.39 -20.82 17.62
N SER A 9 0.09 -21.53 16.53
CA SER A 9 -1.18 -21.43 15.83
C SER A 9 -2.38 -21.83 16.69
N ALA A 10 -2.21 -22.73 17.67
CA ALA A 10 -3.27 -23.14 18.56
C ALA A 10 -3.65 -22.01 19.54
N GLU A 11 -2.64 -21.31 20.09
CA GLU A 11 -2.88 -20.13 20.92
C GLU A 11 -3.53 -18.98 20.11
N VAL A 12 -3.12 -18.78 18.86
CA VAL A 12 -3.77 -17.81 17.95
C VAL A 12 -5.25 -18.17 17.75
N ALA A 13 -5.55 -19.44 17.47
CA ALA A 13 -6.93 -19.91 17.30
C ALA A 13 -7.77 -19.70 18.55
N GLN A 14 -7.20 -19.91 19.74
CA GLN A 14 -7.90 -19.68 21.01
C GLN A 14 -8.23 -18.20 21.21
N VAL A 15 -7.27 -17.30 20.97
CA VAL A 15 -7.49 -15.85 21.07
C VAL A 15 -8.54 -15.40 20.05
N GLY A 16 -8.42 -15.87 18.80
CA GLY A 16 -9.39 -15.60 17.74
C GLY A 16 -10.80 -16.07 18.09
N THR A 17 -10.92 -17.29 18.66
CA THR A 17 -12.21 -17.84 19.12
C THR A 17 -12.84 -16.99 20.22
N ILE A 18 -12.05 -16.55 21.20
CA ILE A 18 -12.54 -15.68 22.28
C ILE A 18 -13.00 -14.34 21.70
N SER A 19 -12.23 -13.74 20.81
CA SER A 19 -12.55 -12.48 20.15
C SER A 19 -13.79 -12.59 19.25
N ALA A 20 -14.03 -13.76 18.67
CA ALA A 20 -15.21 -14.08 17.86
C ALA A 20 -16.39 -14.60 18.71
N ASN A 21 -16.44 -14.24 19.98
CA ASN A 21 -17.54 -14.59 20.90
C ASN A 21 -17.79 -16.11 21.05
N GLY A 22 -16.73 -16.91 20.95
CA GLY A 22 -16.77 -18.37 21.11
C GLY A 22 -16.89 -19.16 19.81
N GLU A 23 -16.92 -18.52 18.66
CA GLU A 23 -16.96 -19.19 17.36
C GLU A 23 -15.57 -19.75 16.98
N SER A 24 -15.38 -21.05 17.23
CA SER A 24 -14.09 -21.72 17.01
C SER A 24 -13.68 -21.79 15.53
N GLU A 25 -14.63 -21.80 14.61
CA GLU A 25 -14.38 -21.82 13.17
C GLU A 25 -13.66 -20.53 12.72
N ILE A 26 -14.13 -19.37 13.20
CA ILE A 26 -13.48 -18.08 12.92
C ILE A 26 -12.06 -18.03 13.50
N GLY A 27 -11.91 -18.52 14.75
CA GLY A 27 -10.58 -18.59 15.38
C GLY A 27 -9.60 -19.46 14.60
N ARG A 28 -10.05 -20.60 14.07
CA ARG A 28 -9.26 -21.49 13.23
C ARG A 28 -8.87 -20.84 11.92
N GLN A 29 -9.79 -20.19 11.22
CA GLN A 29 -9.53 -19.50 9.95
C GLN A 29 -8.51 -18.36 10.11
N ILE A 30 -8.59 -17.59 11.21
CA ILE A 30 -7.60 -16.55 11.51
C ILE A 30 -6.22 -17.18 11.76
N ALA A 31 -6.14 -18.27 12.51
CA ALA A 31 -4.88 -18.96 12.78
C ALA A 31 -4.25 -19.55 11.51
N GLU A 32 -5.06 -20.12 10.61
CA GLU A 32 -4.60 -20.61 9.30
C GLU A 32 -4.10 -19.47 8.40
N ALA A 33 -4.81 -18.33 8.39
CA ALA A 33 -4.39 -17.14 7.66
C ALA A 33 -3.03 -16.62 8.19
N MET A 34 -2.89 -16.47 9.52
CA MET A 34 -1.62 -16.04 10.13
C MET A 34 -0.48 -17.01 9.86
N GLN A 35 -0.75 -18.32 9.83
CA GLN A 35 0.27 -19.30 9.48
C GLN A 35 0.78 -19.13 8.04
N LYS A 36 -0.09 -18.72 7.12
CA LYS A 36 0.25 -18.52 5.71
C LYS A 36 1.02 -17.22 5.47
N VAL A 37 0.61 -16.12 6.14
CA VAL A 37 1.20 -14.78 5.93
C VAL A 37 2.31 -14.43 6.91
N GLY A 38 2.48 -15.20 7.99
CA GLY A 38 3.42 -14.91 9.06
C GLY A 38 2.90 -13.87 10.06
N ASN A 39 3.72 -13.59 11.09
CA ASN A 39 3.32 -12.66 12.16
C ASN A 39 3.24 -11.20 11.71
N GLU A 40 3.83 -10.87 10.58
CA GLU A 40 3.95 -9.51 10.02
C GLU A 40 2.99 -9.30 8.86
N GLY A 41 2.30 -10.36 8.42
CA GLY A 41 1.32 -10.29 7.36
C GLY A 41 0.04 -9.55 7.77
N VAL A 42 -0.55 -8.82 6.83
CA VAL A 42 -1.81 -8.12 7.03
C VAL A 42 -2.98 -9.03 6.68
N ILE A 43 -3.93 -9.15 7.60
CA ILE A 43 -5.18 -9.89 7.38
C ILE A 43 -6.32 -8.87 7.28
N THR A 44 -6.97 -8.82 6.12
CA THR A 44 -8.18 -8.02 5.90
C THR A 44 -9.40 -8.93 5.78
N VAL A 45 -10.55 -8.43 6.22
CA VAL A 45 -11.84 -9.12 6.10
C VAL A 45 -12.71 -8.32 5.14
N GLU A 46 -13.20 -8.95 4.09
CA GLU A 46 -14.08 -8.36 3.11
C GLU A 46 -15.35 -9.20 2.94
N GLU A 47 -16.44 -8.57 2.52
CA GLU A 47 -17.66 -9.29 2.20
C GLU A 47 -17.47 -10.12 0.91
N ASN A 48 -17.72 -11.42 1.01
CA ASN A 48 -17.76 -12.30 -0.15
C ASN A 48 -19.19 -12.36 -0.71
N LYS A 49 -19.31 -12.49 -2.02
CA LYS A 49 -20.61 -12.72 -2.69
C LYS A 49 -21.06 -14.18 -2.59
N GLY A 50 -20.17 -15.08 -2.18
CA GLY A 50 -20.44 -16.49 -1.95
C GLY A 50 -21.02 -16.76 -0.55
N LEU A 51 -21.49 -18.00 -0.35
CA LEU A 51 -22.03 -18.47 0.95
C LEU A 51 -20.91 -18.97 1.88
N GLU A 52 -19.71 -19.21 1.37
CA GLU A 52 -18.60 -19.76 2.11
C GLU A 52 -17.52 -18.70 2.34
N THR A 53 -16.86 -18.81 3.49
CA THR A 53 -15.69 -17.99 3.80
C THR A 53 -14.45 -18.55 3.11
N GLU A 54 -13.80 -17.75 2.28
CA GLU A 54 -12.57 -18.10 1.58
C GLU A 54 -11.40 -17.30 2.12
N THR A 55 -10.25 -17.96 2.26
CA THR A 55 -8.98 -17.28 2.60
C THR A 55 -8.07 -17.27 1.38
N THR A 56 -7.84 -16.09 0.84
CA THR A 56 -6.91 -15.89 -0.28
C THR A 56 -5.67 -15.15 0.20
N VAL A 57 -4.49 -15.67 -0.15
CA VAL A 57 -3.21 -15.00 0.11
C VAL A 57 -2.76 -14.32 -1.16
N VAL A 58 -2.43 -13.04 -1.07
CA VAL A 58 -1.96 -12.22 -2.19
C VAL A 58 -0.67 -11.50 -1.79
N GLU A 59 0.17 -11.22 -2.76
CA GLU A 59 1.33 -10.36 -2.56
C GLU A 59 0.83 -8.94 -2.32
N GLY A 60 1.33 -8.29 -1.26
CA GLY A 60 0.86 -6.98 -0.91
C GLY A 60 1.74 -6.28 0.11
N MET A 61 1.41 -5.03 0.39
CA MET A 61 2.08 -4.21 1.38
C MET A 61 1.07 -3.25 2.00
N GLN A 62 1.20 -3.02 3.30
CA GLN A 62 0.49 -1.95 3.99
C GLN A 62 1.48 -0.96 4.60
N PHE A 63 1.16 0.32 4.53
CA PHE A 63 1.95 1.37 5.17
C PHE A 63 1.07 2.44 5.82
N ASP A 64 1.62 3.09 6.83
CA ASP A 64 0.97 4.04 7.73
C ASP A 64 0.80 5.44 7.12
N ARG A 65 0.16 5.55 5.97
CA ARG A 65 -0.23 6.83 5.35
C ARG A 65 -1.58 6.68 4.69
N GLY A 66 -2.51 7.53 5.05
CA GLY A 66 -3.83 7.56 4.44
C GLY A 66 -3.97 8.65 3.37
N TYR A 67 -5.19 8.84 2.89
CA TYR A 67 -5.48 9.83 1.85
C TYR A 67 -5.22 11.27 2.33
N LEU A 68 -4.68 12.10 1.44
CA LEU A 68 -4.40 13.51 1.72
C LEU A 68 -5.65 14.38 1.77
N SER A 69 -6.76 13.89 1.26
CA SER A 69 -8.05 14.59 1.30
C SER A 69 -9.21 13.60 1.42
N PRO A 70 -10.18 13.85 2.31
CA PRO A 70 -11.41 13.05 2.39
C PRO A 70 -12.20 13.02 1.08
N TYR A 71 -11.99 14.00 0.20
CA TYR A 71 -12.64 14.04 -1.11
C TYR A 71 -12.15 12.94 -2.06
N PHE A 72 -11.06 12.23 -1.75
CA PHE A 72 -10.62 11.05 -2.51
C PHE A 72 -11.43 9.80 -2.20
N VAL A 73 -12.20 9.78 -1.12
CA VAL A 73 -13.05 8.66 -0.72
C VAL A 73 -13.99 8.25 -1.86
N THR A 74 -14.07 6.94 -2.11
CA THR A 74 -14.98 6.32 -3.09
C THR A 74 -16.15 5.61 -2.41
N ASN A 75 -15.97 5.15 -1.17
CA ASN A 75 -16.99 4.53 -0.35
C ASN A 75 -17.19 5.38 0.92
N ALA A 76 -18.26 6.17 0.93
CA ALA A 76 -18.54 7.10 2.02
C ALA A 76 -18.92 6.40 3.34
N ASP A 77 -19.57 5.24 3.28
CA ASP A 77 -20.01 4.52 4.47
C ASP A 77 -18.81 3.97 5.27
N LYS A 78 -17.80 3.48 4.55
CA LYS A 78 -16.55 2.96 5.13
C LYS A 78 -15.46 4.02 5.26
N MET A 79 -15.65 5.22 4.70
CA MET A 79 -14.65 6.30 4.62
C MET A 79 -13.33 5.84 4.03
N ILE A 80 -13.38 5.07 2.93
CA ILE A 80 -12.21 4.55 2.23
C ILE A 80 -12.19 4.97 0.76
N ALA A 81 -11.00 5.12 0.21
CA ALA A 81 -10.80 5.19 -1.23
C ALA A 81 -10.34 3.81 -1.71
N GLU A 82 -11.14 3.18 -2.57
CA GLU A 82 -10.92 1.86 -3.11
C GLU A 82 -10.76 1.99 -4.62
N LEU A 83 -9.59 1.59 -5.13
CA LEU A 83 -9.23 1.75 -6.53
C LEU A 83 -8.78 0.40 -7.09
N GLU A 84 -9.46 -0.07 -8.13
CA GLU A 84 -9.20 -1.35 -8.79
C GLU A 84 -8.41 -1.14 -10.08
N ASP A 85 -7.47 -2.05 -10.38
CA ASP A 85 -6.58 -1.99 -11.55
C ASP A 85 -5.81 -0.66 -11.67
N ALA A 86 -5.34 -0.16 -10.53
CA ALA A 86 -4.77 1.18 -10.42
C ALA A 86 -3.34 1.28 -10.95
N TYR A 87 -3.04 2.41 -11.58
CA TYR A 87 -1.67 2.89 -11.74
C TYR A 87 -1.17 3.53 -10.46
N ILE A 88 0.13 3.40 -10.19
CA ILE A 88 0.79 3.94 -9.01
C ILE A 88 1.99 4.78 -9.45
N LEU A 89 1.91 6.09 -9.26
CA LEU A 89 3.03 7.01 -9.46
C LEU A 89 3.80 7.15 -8.14
N LEU A 90 5.08 6.84 -8.16
CA LEU A 90 5.99 6.98 -7.02
C LEU A 90 6.92 8.16 -7.28
N HIS A 91 6.83 9.21 -6.47
CA HIS A 91 7.64 10.41 -6.63
C HIS A 91 8.38 10.76 -5.34
N GLU A 92 9.69 10.97 -5.45
CA GLU A 92 10.53 11.20 -4.28
C GLU A 92 10.31 12.56 -3.62
N LYS A 93 9.91 13.57 -4.39
CA LYS A 93 9.74 14.96 -3.94
C LYS A 93 8.28 15.35 -3.75
N LYS A 94 8.09 16.56 -3.24
CA LYS A 94 6.78 17.19 -3.13
C LYS A 94 6.21 17.58 -4.50
N LEU A 95 4.90 17.50 -4.61
CA LEU A 95 4.12 17.97 -5.75
C LEU A 95 3.32 19.20 -5.34
N SER A 96 3.72 20.36 -5.81
CA SER A 96 2.99 21.64 -5.62
C SER A 96 2.30 22.14 -6.89
N SER A 97 2.71 21.62 -8.07
CA SER A 97 2.11 21.92 -9.38
C SER A 97 1.92 20.64 -10.18
N LEU A 98 0.82 20.56 -10.92
CA LEU A 98 0.52 19.45 -11.83
C LEU A 98 0.98 19.70 -13.28
N GLN A 99 1.48 20.87 -13.60
CA GLN A 99 1.88 21.21 -14.97
C GLN A 99 2.84 20.18 -15.60
N PRO A 100 3.88 19.71 -14.89
CA PRO A 100 4.78 18.70 -15.44
C PRO A 100 4.10 17.34 -15.68
N MET A 101 2.97 17.08 -15.02
CA MET A 101 2.25 15.81 -15.09
C MET A 101 1.09 15.82 -16.08
N VAL A 102 0.77 16.93 -16.71
CA VAL A 102 -0.39 17.03 -17.62
C VAL A 102 -0.39 15.92 -18.68
N PRO A 103 0.72 15.66 -19.41
CA PRO A 103 0.73 14.57 -20.40
C PRO A 103 0.46 13.17 -19.78
N LEU A 104 0.99 12.92 -18.60
CA LEU A 104 0.74 11.68 -17.88
C LEU A 104 -0.74 11.55 -17.46
N LEU A 105 -1.31 12.61 -16.91
CA LEU A 105 -2.71 12.63 -16.49
C LEU A 105 -3.66 12.42 -17.67
N GLU A 106 -3.37 13.02 -18.82
CA GLU A 106 -4.12 12.80 -20.06
C GLU A 106 -4.06 11.32 -20.50
N ALA A 107 -2.88 10.71 -20.46
CA ALA A 107 -2.71 9.30 -20.78
C ALA A 107 -3.47 8.39 -19.80
N VAL A 108 -3.47 8.70 -18.50
CA VAL A 108 -4.23 7.99 -17.46
C VAL A 108 -5.74 8.11 -17.74
N ILE A 109 -6.24 9.30 -18.05
CA ILE A 109 -7.67 9.50 -18.40
C ILE A 109 -8.04 8.65 -19.61
N GLN A 110 -7.22 8.64 -20.66
CA GLN A 110 -7.47 7.83 -21.85
C GLN A 110 -7.49 6.33 -21.57
N SER A 111 -6.68 5.87 -20.61
CA SER A 111 -6.64 4.47 -20.18
C SER A 111 -7.87 4.04 -19.38
N GLN A 112 -8.66 4.98 -18.87
CA GLN A 112 -9.81 4.79 -17.96
C GLN A 112 -9.48 4.09 -16.64
N ARG A 113 -8.20 3.92 -16.32
CA ARG A 113 -7.74 3.34 -15.05
C ARG A 113 -7.54 4.42 -14.00
N PRO A 114 -7.75 4.09 -12.72
CA PRO A 114 -7.45 5.01 -11.64
C PRO A 114 -5.94 5.19 -11.46
N LEU A 115 -5.55 6.34 -10.90
CA LEU A 115 -4.18 6.67 -10.55
C LEU A 115 -4.07 6.94 -9.05
N ILE A 116 -3.03 6.40 -8.44
CA ILE A 116 -2.61 6.77 -7.08
C ILE A 116 -1.28 7.47 -7.17
N ILE A 117 -1.18 8.63 -6.55
CA ILE A 117 0.08 9.36 -6.40
C ILE A 117 0.61 9.11 -4.99
N VAL A 118 1.80 8.54 -4.91
CA VAL A 118 2.57 8.39 -3.67
C VAL A 118 3.78 9.31 -3.79
N ALA A 119 3.77 10.42 -3.08
CA ALA A 119 4.82 11.42 -3.14
C ALA A 119 5.25 11.86 -1.73
N GLU A 120 6.39 12.55 -1.60
CA GLU A 120 6.77 13.13 -0.31
C GLU A 120 5.62 13.94 0.30
N ASP A 121 4.99 14.77 -0.50
CA ASP A 121 3.73 15.47 -0.20
C ASP A 121 3.05 15.87 -1.50
N VAL A 122 1.74 16.10 -1.45
CA VAL A 122 0.98 16.76 -2.51
C VAL A 122 0.23 17.91 -1.88
N GLU A 123 0.58 19.13 -2.23
CA GLU A 123 0.12 20.32 -1.51
C GLU A 123 -0.34 21.44 -2.44
N GLY A 124 -0.99 22.45 -1.87
CA GLY A 124 -1.36 23.68 -2.56
C GLY A 124 -2.26 23.46 -3.77
N GLU A 125 -1.87 24.08 -4.90
CA GLU A 125 -2.61 24.03 -6.16
C GLU A 125 -2.71 22.60 -6.72
N ALA A 126 -1.66 21.78 -6.56
CA ALA A 126 -1.67 20.40 -7.04
C ALA A 126 -2.77 19.58 -6.37
N LEU A 127 -2.84 19.61 -5.05
CA LEU A 127 -3.88 18.88 -4.30
C LEU A 127 -5.28 19.37 -4.64
N ALA A 128 -5.49 20.69 -4.66
CA ALA A 128 -6.78 21.29 -4.97
C ALA A 128 -7.26 20.89 -6.38
N THR A 129 -6.36 20.92 -7.36
CA THR A 129 -6.68 20.56 -8.75
C THR A 129 -7.02 19.09 -8.89
N LEU A 130 -6.30 18.17 -8.20
CA LEU A 130 -6.63 16.74 -8.19
C LEU A 130 -8.02 16.50 -7.60
N VAL A 131 -8.34 17.13 -6.47
CA VAL A 131 -9.65 17.02 -5.82
C VAL A 131 -10.78 17.52 -6.75
N VAL A 132 -10.60 18.68 -7.37
CA VAL A 132 -11.60 19.24 -8.29
C VAL A 132 -11.84 18.31 -9.48
N ASN A 133 -10.78 17.79 -10.11
CA ASN A 133 -10.92 16.89 -11.24
C ASN A 133 -11.57 15.55 -10.86
N LYS A 134 -11.26 15.01 -9.67
CA LYS A 134 -11.93 13.81 -9.13
C LYS A 134 -13.41 14.07 -8.91
N LEU A 135 -13.79 15.19 -8.29
CA LEU A 135 -15.20 15.54 -8.03
C LEU A 135 -16.02 15.78 -9.30
N ARG A 136 -15.37 16.30 -10.35
CA ARG A 136 -15.99 16.45 -11.66
C ARG A 136 -16.13 15.13 -12.43
N GLY A 137 -15.61 14.02 -11.89
CA GLY A 137 -15.68 12.70 -12.53
C GLY A 137 -14.73 12.52 -13.72
N GLY A 138 -13.86 13.49 -14.00
CA GLY A 138 -12.91 13.42 -15.10
C GLY A 138 -11.69 12.55 -14.83
N LEU A 139 -11.36 12.33 -13.58
CA LEU A 139 -10.18 11.59 -13.16
C LEU A 139 -10.46 10.74 -11.93
N LYS A 140 -10.21 9.45 -12.02
CA LYS A 140 -10.24 8.53 -10.86
C LYS A 140 -8.87 8.58 -10.20
N ILE A 141 -8.74 9.33 -9.11
CA ILE A 141 -7.44 9.58 -8.49
C ILE A 141 -7.52 9.64 -6.99
N ALA A 142 -6.43 9.24 -6.34
CA ALA A 142 -6.14 9.52 -4.95
C ALA A 142 -4.66 9.90 -4.78
N ALA A 143 -4.36 10.59 -3.70
CA ALA A 143 -3.00 10.96 -3.35
C ALA A 143 -2.73 10.65 -1.88
N VAL A 144 -1.56 10.09 -1.61
CA VAL A 144 -1.07 9.76 -0.27
C VAL A 144 0.37 10.23 -0.11
N LYS A 145 0.79 10.47 1.13
CA LYS A 145 2.19 10.72 1.42
C LYS A 145 2.99 9.43 1.35
N ALA A 146 4.21 9.51 0.86
CA ALA A 146 5.17 8.42 0.95
C ALA A 146 5.48 8.11 2.43
N PRO A 147 5.54 6.82 2.81
CA PRO A 147 5.84 6.43 4.18
C PRO A 147 7.31 6.71 4.53
N GLY A 148 7.57 6.94 5.82
CA GLY A 148 8.91 7.20 6.33
C GLY A 148 9.44 8.61 6.05
N PHE A 149 10.71 8.82 6.37
CA PHE A 149 11.44 10.09 6.22
C PHE A 149 12.85 9.82 5.73
N GLY A 150 13.44 10.77 4.98
CA GLY A 150 14.82 10.69 4.50
C GLY A 150 15.09 9.40 3.71
N ASP A 151 16.19 8.73 4.01
CA ASP A 151 16.60 7.50 3.32
C ASP A 151 15.62 6.35 3.50
N ARG A 152 14.93 6.29 4.66
CA ARG A 152 13.88 5.29 4.88
C ARG A 152 12.72 5.49 3.91
N ARG A 153 12.30 6.72 3.64
CA ARG A 153 11.26 7.01 2.65
C ARG A 153 11.69 6.56 1.25
N LYS A 154 12.94 6.82 0.85
CA LYS A 154 13.49 6.34 -0.42
C LYS A 154 13.43 4.81 -0.50
N ALA A 155 13.83 4.13 0.58
CA ALA A 155 13.80 2.67 0.65
C ALA A 155 12.37 2.11 0.58
N MET A 156 11.40 2.72 1.24
CA MET A 156 9.99 2.30 1.19
C MET A 156 9.35 2.59 -0.17
N LEU A 157 9.65 3.70 -0.82
CA LEU A 157 9.24 3.96 -2.20
C LEU A 157 9.79 2.89 -3.15
N GLN A 158 11.04 2.47 -2.96
CA GLN A 158 11.65 1.39 -3.75
C GLN A 158 10.96 0.04 -3.48
N ASP A 159 10.55 -0.24 -2.24
CA ASP A 159 9.80 -1.46 -1.92
C ASP A 159 8.45 -1.48 -2.65
N ILE A 160 7.73 -0.35 -2.66
CA ILE A 160 6.47 -0.21 -3.40
C ILE A 160 6.72 -0.34 -4.91
N ALA A 161 7.82 0.22 -5.45
CA ALA A 161 8.18 0.10 -6.85
C ALA A 161 8.38 -1.36 -7.26
N ILE A 162 9.15 -2.12 -6.48
CA ILE A 162 9.41 -3.54 -6.72
C ILE A 162 8.11 -4.35 -6.64
N LEU A 163 7.29 -4.10 -5.61
CA LEU A 163 6.00 -4.79 -5.44
C LEU A 163 5.05 -4.55 -6.62
N THR A 164 5.05 -3.36 -7.17
CA THR A 164 4.06 -2.94 -8.18
C THR A 164 4.59 -2.96 -9.61
N GLY A 165 5.89 -3.27 -9.78
CA GLY A 165 6.56 -3.30 -11.09
C GLY A 165 6.73 -1.91 -11.70
N GLY A 166 6.76 -0.86 -10.88
CA GLY A 166 6.97 0.52 -11.30
C GLY A 166 8.39 1.02 -11.01
N GLN A 167 8.57 2.33 -11.21
CA GLN A 167 9.82 3.03 -10.96
C GLN A 167 9.59 4.20 -10.01
N VAL A 168 10.56 4.49 -9.15
CA VAL A 168 10.55 5.71 -8.35
C VAL A 168 11.07 6.85 -9.22
N ILE A 169 10.24 7.86 -9.41
CA ILE A 169 10.62 9.06 -10.16
C ILE A 169 11.43 9.96 -9.23
N SER A 170 12.72 10.05 -9.52
CA SER A 170 13.72 10.77 -8.73
C SER A 170 14.57 11.64 -9.63
N ASP A 171 14.71 12.92 -9.26
CA ASP A 171 15.60 13.85 -9.94
C ASP A 171 17.08 13.44 -9.79
N ASP A 172 17.44 12.78 -8.70
CA ASP A 172 18.78 12.27 -8.45
C ASP A 172 19.19 11.22 -9.50
N LEU A 173 18.20 10.52 -10.07
CA LEU A 173 18.36 9.59 -11.19
C LEU A 173 18.16 10.23 -12.57
N GLY A 174 18.01 11.55 -12.63
CA GLY A 174 17.75 12.29 -13.86
C GLY A 174 16.35 12.12 -14.43
N MET A 175 15.42 11.56 -13.66
CA MET A 175 14.03 11.38 -14.07
C MET A 175 13.22 12.61 -13.77
N LYS A 176 12.56 13.16 -14.77
CA LYS A 176 11.66 14.30 -14.64
C LYS A 176 10.21 13.88 -14.83
N LEU A 177 9.31 14.47 -14.05
CA LEU A 177 7.87 14.19 -14.12
C LEU A 177 7.27 14.38 -15.52
N GLU A 178 7.77 15.36 -16.27
CA GLU A 178 7.34 15.65 -17.64
C GLU A 178 7.65 14.55 -18.66
N ASN A 179 8.58 13.65 -18.31
CA ASN A 179 8.99 12.53 -19.16
C ASN A 179 8.41 11.17 -18.68
N VAL A 180 7.55 11.18 -17.66
CA VAL A 180 6.96 9.94 -17.12
C VAL A 180 5.88 9.43 -18.06
N THR A 181 5.97 8.14 -18.37
CA THR A 181 5.02 7.41 -19.21
C THR A 181 4.29 6.32 -18.41
N LEU A 182 3.21 5.78 -18.94
CA LEU A 182 2.40 4.77 -18.24
C LEU A 182 3.17 3.48 -17.89
N ASP A 183 4.16 3.11 -18.67
CA ASP A 183 5.01 1.93 -18.45
C ASP A 183 6.00 2.10 -17.27
N MET A 184 6.25 3.33 -16.85
CA MET A 184 7.06 3.63 -15.66
C MET A 184 6.25 3.58 -14.36
N LEU A 185 4.91 3.55 -14.46
CA LEU A 185 4.03 3.49 -13.30
C LEU A 185 3.94 2.06 -12.76
N GLY A 186 3.88 1.94 -11.45
CA GLY A 186 3.48 0.69 -10.81
C GLY A 186 2.02 0.36 -11.10
N ARG A 187 1.65 -0.90 -10.91
CA ARG A 187 0.27 -1.38 -11.03
C ARG A 187 -0.07 -2.29 -9.87
N ALA A 188 -1.32 -2.24 -9.45
CA ALA A 188 -1.87 -3.18 -8.50
C ALA A 188 -3.32 -3.49 -8.87
N LYS A 189 -3.75 -4.70 -8.57
CA LYS A 189 -5.13 -5.14 -8.78
C LYS A 189 -6.10 -4.34 -7.93
N LYS A 190 -5.71 -4.01 -6.71
CA LYS A 190 -6.52 -3.22 -5.79
C LYS A 190 -5.64 -2.39 -4.86
N VAL A 191 -6.05 -1.15 -4.59
CA VAL A 191 -5.48 -0.33 -3.54
C VAL A 191 -6.59 0.22 -2.66
N ILE A 192 -6.46 0.05 -1.37
CA ILE A 192 -7.39 0.52 -0.35
C ILE A 192 -6.69 1.59 0.47
N ILE A 193 -7.22 2.80 0.46
CA ILE A 193 -6.68 3.91 1.23
C ILE A 193 -7.71 4.30 2.29
N LYS A 194 -7.33 4.17 3.53
CA LYS A 194 -8.09 4.65 4.69
C LYS A 194 -7.57 6.01 5.14
N LYS A 195 -8.09 6.47 6.27
CA LYS A 195 -7.65 7.74 6.87
C LYS A 195 -6.16 7.72 7.26
N ASP A 196 -5.68 6.60 7.77
CA ASP A 196 -4.37 6.50 8.41
C ASP A 196 -3.44 5.46 7.76
N ASP A 197 -3.96 4.60 6.90
CA ASP A 197 -3.20 3.56 6.21
C ASP A 197 -3.56 3.40 4.74
N THR A 198 -2.62 2.83 3.98
CA THR A 198 -2.79 2.43 2.58
C THR A 198 -2.34 0.99 2.42
N THR A 199 -3.20 0.17 1.82
CA THR A 199 -2.93 -1.24 1.50
C THR A 199 -2.90 -1.43 -0.01
N VAL A 200 -1.78 -1.92 -0.52
CA VAL A 200 -1.61 -2.33 -1.92
C VAL A 200 -1.78 -3.84 -1.99
N ILE A 201 -2.64 -4.33 -2.86
CA ILE A 201 -3.02 -5.73 -2.98
C ILE A 201 -2.74 -6.21 -4.40
N ASP A 202 -2.03 -7.33 -4.52
CA ASP A 202 -1.72 -7.99 -5.78
C ASP A 202 -1.02 -7.02 -6.76
N GLY A 203 0.17 -6.58 -6.34
CA GLY A 203 1.04 -5.75 -7.16
C GLY A 203 1.54 -6.51 -8.39
N ALA A 204 1.76 -5.81 -9.50
CA ALA A 204 2.22 -6.39 -10.76
C ALA A 204 3.75 -6.63 -10.82
N GLY A 205 4.44 -6.54 -9.69
CA GLY A 205 5.88 -6.75 -9.61
C GLY A 205 6.29 -8.20 -9.89
N ASN A 206 7.56 -8.37 -10.22
CA ASN A 206 8.13 -9.69 -10.46
C ASN A 206 8.34 -10.41 -9.11
N LYS A 207 7.78 -11.61 -8.97
CA LYS A 207 7.86 -12.39 -7.73
C LYS A 207 9.30 -12.64 -7.27
N ALA A 208 10.20 -12.95 -8.19
CA ALA A 208 11.62 -13.19 -7.87
C ALA A 208 12.32 -11.93 -7.34
N GLU A 209 11.96 -10.75 -7.86
CA GLU A 209 12.47 -9.47 -7.36
C GLU A 209 11.91 -9.11 -5.99
N ILE A 210 10.64 -9.40 -5.75
CA ILE A 210 9.98 -9.23 -4.45
C ILE A 210 10.65 -10.14 -3.41
N GLU A 211 10.83 -11.43 -3.72
CA GLU A 211 11.50 -12.40 -2.83
C GLU A 211 12.95 -11.99 -2.54
N ALA A 212 13.68 -11.52 -3.55
CA ALA A 212 15.04 -11.01 -3.39
C ALA A 212 15.08 -9.79 -2.47
N ARG A 213 14.09 -8.87 -2.61
CA ARG A 213 13.99 -7.68 -1.77
C ARG A 213 13.67 -8.04 -0.32
N VAL A 214 12.74 -8.94 -0.09
CA VAL A 214 12.43 -9.48 1.24
C VAL A 214 13.67 -10.11 1.87
N GLY A 215 14.45 -10.89 1.12
CA GLY A 215 15.71 -11.46 1.56
C GLY A 215 16.74 -10.41 1.98
N GLN A 216 16.87 -9.32 1.22
CA GLN A 216 17.75 -8.20 1.57
C GLN A 216 17.32 -7.51 2.88
N ILE A 217 16.01 -7.27 3.07
CA ILE A 217 15.49 -6.64 4.28
C ILE A 217 15.71 -7.56 5.49
N ARG A 218 15.47 -8.86 5.37
CA ARG A 218 15.73 -9.84 6.42
C ARG A 218 17.20 -9.87 6.82
N ALA A 219 18.14 -9.80 5.87
CA ALA A 219 19.56 -9.69 6.18
C ALA A 219 19.87 -8.42 6.98
N GLN A 220 19.29 -7.28 6.62
CA GLN A 220 19.42 -6.03 7.37
C GLN A 220 18.86 -6.13 8.80
N ILE A 221 17.76 -6.87 9.01
CA ILE A 221 17.19 -7.13 10.35
C ILE A 221 18.19 -7.89 11.24
N GLU A 222 18.88 -8.87 10.66
CA GLU A 222 19.90 -9.65 11.39
C GLU A 222 21.16 -8.83 11.70
N GLU A 223 21.55 -7.93 10.80
CA GLU A 223 22.77 -7.12 10.94
C GLU A 223 22.59 -5.92 11.89
N THR A 224 21.36 -5.38 12.03
CA THR A 224 21.14 -4.19 12.83
C THR A 224 21.27 -4.46 14.33
N THR A 225 21.97 -3.55 15.03
CA THR A 225 22.09 -3.55 16.49
C THR A 225 21.05 -2.66 17.17
N SER A 226 20.31 -1.86 16.41
CA SER A 226 19.27 -0.96 16.89
C SER A 226 17.92 -1.67 16.93
N ASP A 227 17.31 -1.77 18.10
CA ASP A 227 15.97 -2.36 18.24
C ASP A 227 14.92 -1.55 17.48
N TYR A 228 15.06 -0.22 17.45
CA TYR A 228 14.17 0.65 16.68
C TYR A 228 14.29 0.41 15.17
N ASP A 229 15.51 0.28 14.64
CA ASP A 229 15.71 0.02 13.21
C ASP A 229 15.23 -1.39 12.84
N ARG A 230 15.43 -2.36 13.74
CA ARG A 230 14.93 -3.72 13.58
C ARG A 230 13.39 -3.73 13.44
N GLU A 231 12.68 -3.06 14.35
CA GLU A 231 11.22 -2.94 14.29
C GLU A 231 10.77 -2.29 12.95
N LYS A 232 11.44 -1.21 12.55
CA LYS A 232 11.09 -0.52 11.30
C LYS A 232 11.47 -1.29 10.02
N LEU A 233 12.44 -2.17 10.08
CA LEU A 233 12.74 -3.09 8.98
C LEU A 233 11.71 -4.24 8.93
N GLN A 234 11.26 -4.73 10.09
CA GLN A 234 10.21 -5.75 10.18
C GLN A 234 8.89 -5.29 9.55
N GLU A 235 8.51 -4.02 9.72
CA GLU A 235 7.32 -3.42 9.08
C GLU A 235 7.37 -3.44 7.54
N ARG A 236 8.53 -3.71 6.92
CA ARG A 236 8.74 -3.70 5.47
C ARG A 236 8.76 -5.11 4.85
N VAL A 237 8.79 -6.17 5.66
CA VAL A 237 8.81 -7.57 5.21
C VAL A 237 7.42 -8.10 4.99
#